data_3be0c7fef0772341d3a6aad6641f98b2
#
_entry.id   3be0c7fef0772341d3a6aad6641f98b2
#
_cell.length_a   1.000
_cell.length_b   1.000
_cell.length_c   1.000
_cell.angle_alpha   90.00
_cell.angle_beta   90.00
_cell.angle_gamma   90.00
#
_symmetry.space_group_name_H-M   'P 1'
#
loop_
_entity.id
_entity.type
_entity.pdbx_description
1 polymer ?
#
loop_
_entity_poly.entity_id
_entity_poly.type
_entity_poly.pdbx_seq_one_letter_code
_entity_poly.pdbx_strand_id
1 'polypeptide(L)'
;MINSQQDLSAGFLSAFWQPVVDVECSFVRYPHKEASRGKFWRYSSDDGPINLSVVIPTSDAYRGGYFQKLLSQIGCQDLSGFELIVVRGDSRQGRAINIGAALAQGIYLLTLDDDTSLPDSETFSKLVAIMEASPEIGIAGGNNVIPSDASTFVRRAMREIPRRSWTPVKEITDSDLAEHPCMIMRTAEFKSIGGENELIPRGLDPYLRQAFRDAGFRIVLVPGVIYHHLPPDGWCKLLKQFFRNGRQAAYANRYYPQWVIETPSKHGAFVLRIPLWQRILRYPLRLLHTLVARHWVWLISQIFYGVGSLFFWITNIRRSHINQG
;
A
#
# COMPACT_ATOMS: atom_id res chain seq x y z
N MET A 1 21.40 -1.58 29.23
CA MET A 1 20.08 -0.99 29.52
C MET A 1 19.09 -1.88 28.79
N ILE A 2 18.24 -2.60 29.52
CA ILE A 2 17.24 -3.55 28.97
C ILE A 2 16.13 -2.65 28.41
N ASN A 3 16.06 -2.56 27.07
CA ASN A 3 14.88 -1.99 26.40
C ASN A 3 13.68 -2.85 26.83
N SER A 4 12.79 -2.28 27.63
CA SER A 4 11.51 -2.87 27.93
C SER A 4 10.75 -2.97 26.61
N GLN A 5 10.67 -4.16 26.03
CA GLN A 5 9.76 -4.43 24.92
C GLN A 5 8.37 -3.96 25.33
N GLN A 6 7.91 -2.86 24.76
CA GLN A 6 6.58 -2.35 25.02
C GLN A 6 5.58 -3.30 24.32
N ASP A 7 4.75 -3.95 25.10
CA ASP A 7 3.69 -4.80 24.54
C ASP A 7 2.56 -3.92 23.97
N LEU A 8 2.77 -3.44 22.73
CA LEU A 8 1.78 -2.67 21.99
C LEU A 8 0.47 -3.45 21.79
N SER A 9 0.52 -4.78 21.82
CA SER A 9 -0.67 -5.62 21.64
C SER A 9 -1.57 -5.55 22.87
N ALA A 10 -1.04 -5.47 24.08
CA ALA A 10 -1.80 -5.27 25.31
C ALA A 10 -2.44 -3.87 25.38
N GLY A 11 -1.68 -2.84 25.03
CA GLY A 11 -2.20 -1.47 24.93
C GLY A 11 -3.31 -1.34 23.86
N PHE A 12 -3.20 -2.07 22.78
CA PHE A 12 -4.21 -2.10 21.72
C PHE A 12 -5.52 -2.78 22.14
N LEU A 13 -5.48 -3.83 22.93
CA LEU A 13 -6.69 -4.52 23.44
C LEU A 13 -7.56 -3.62 24.32
N SER A 14 -6.95 -2.65 25.02
CA SER A 14 -7.62 -1.62 25.81
C SER A 14 -7.82 -0.30 25.07
N ALA A 15 -7.58 -0.24 23.77
CA ALA A 15 -7.56 0.97 22.96
C ALA A 15 -8.89 1.71 22.97
N PHE A 16 -8.86 3.00 23.27
CA PHE A 16 -9.99 3.90 23.05
C PHE A 16 -9.96 4.43 21.61
N TRP A 17 -10.94 4.01 20.82
CA TRP A 17 -11.08 4.41 19.43
C TRP A 17 -11.82 5.74 19.30
N GLN A 18 -11.16 6.74 18.77
CA GLN A 18 -11.75 8.05 18.50
C GLN A 18 -12.41 8.09 17.11
N PRO A 19 -13.56 8.76 16.93
CA PRO A 19 -14.16 8.94 15.62
C PRO A 19 -13.29 9.87 14.75
N VAL A 20 -13.24 9.61 13.44
CA VAL A 20 -12.45 10.43 12.49
C VAL A 20 -13.20 11.67 11.99
N VAL A 21 -14.45 11.87 12.40
CA VAL A 21 -15.30 12.97 11.87
C VAL A 21 -14.73 14.36 12.12
N ASP A 22 -13.92 14.53 13.15
CA ASP A 22 -13.31 15.80 13.54
C ASP A 22 -11.90 15.98 12.95
N VAL A 23 -11.41 15.02 12.15
CA VAL A 23 -10.08 15.09 11.54
C VAL A 23 -10.16 15.86 10.24
N GLU A 24 -9.60 17.06 10.24
CA GLU A 24 -9.54 17.90 9.04
C GLU A 24 -8.37 17.49 8.13
N CYS A 25 -8.70 17.13 6.89
CA CYS A 25 -7.74 16.78 5.85
C CYS A 25 -7.72 17.84 4.74
N SER A 26 -7.55 19.12 5.11
CA SER A 26 -7.60 20.28 4.22
C SER A 26 -6.57 20.25 3.08
N PHE A 27 -5.47 19.51 3.26
CA PHE A 27 -4.43 19.33 2.24
C PHE A 27 -4.85 18.39 1.08
N VAL A 28 -5.93 17.59 1.23
CA VAL A 28 -6.29 16.57 0.25
C VAL A 28 -6.82 17.22 -1.04
N ARG A 29 -6.12 16.98 -2.15
CA ARG A 29 -6.47 17.55 -3.45
C ARG A 29 -7.73 16.95 -4.06
N TYR A 30 -7.96 15.64 -3.88
CA TYR A 30 -9.06 14.90 -4.47
C TYR A 30 -9.86 14.15 -3.39
N PRO A 31 -10.60 14.87 -2.52
CA PRO A 31 -11.35 14.26 -1.44
C PRO A 31 -12.56 13.50 -1.97
N HIS A 32 -12.95 12.44 -1.27
CA HIS A 32 -14.17 11.73 -1.54
C HIS A 32 -15.38 12.45 -0.92
N LYS A 33 -16.49 12.53 -1.65
CA LYS A 33 -17.70 13.28 -1.23
C LYS A 33 -18.32 12.78 0.07
N GLU A 34 -18.31 11.45 0.28
CA GLU A 34 -18.85 10.85 1.50
C GLU A 34 -17.81 10.96 2.61
N ALA A 35 -18.24 11.43 3.78
CA ALA A 35 -17.39 11.48 4.96
C ALA A 35 -16.99 10.05 5.40
N SER A 36 -15.80 9.93 5.98
CA SER A 36 -15.37 8.68 6.61
C SER A 36 -16.24 8.38 7.84
N ARG A 37 -16.58 7.12 8.01
CA ARG A 37 -17.22 6.59 9.23
C ARG A 37 -16.22 5.83 10.09
N GLY A 38 -14.94 5.93 9.77
CA GLY A 38 -13.87 5.24 10.46
C GLY A 38 -13.63 5.76 11.86
N LYS A 39 -12.72 5.08 12.53
CA LYS A 39 -12.19 5.45 13.85
C LYS A 39 -10.68 5.37 13.81
N PHE A 40 -9.99 6.11 14.68
CA PHE A 40 -8.54 5.99 14.81
C PHE A 40 -8.14 5.72 16.26
N TRP A 41 -6.98 5.12 16.40
CA TRP A 41 -6.25 4.93 17.64
C TRP A 41 -4.84 5.43 17.43
N ARG A 42 -4.30 6.09 18.44
CA ARG A 42 -2.95 6.66 18.45
C ARG A 42 -2.17 6.18 19.65
N TYR A 43 -0.91 5.87 19.42
CA TYR A 43 0.07 5.51 20.42
C TYR A 43 1.35 6.33 20.19
N SER A 44 2.03 6.75 21.23
CA SER A 44 3.37 7.38 21.17
C SER A 44 4.36 6.54 21.95
N SER A 45 5.56 6.33 21.42
CA SER A 45 6.59 5.52 22.08
C SER A 45 7.18 6.19 23.31
N ASP A 46 7.22 7.51 23.34
CA ASP A 46 7.68 8.34 24.45
C ASP A 46 7.11 9.77 24.34
N ASP A 47 7.42 10.62 25.35
CA ASP A 47 6.95 12.02 25.42
C ASP A 47 7.88 13.00 24.68
N GLY A 48 8.89 12.48 23.97
CA GLY A 48 9.87 13.29 23.24
C GLY A 48 9.39 13.73 21.85
N PRO A 49 10.25 14.39 21.07
CA PRO A 49 9.94 14.77 19.69
C PRO A 49 9.72 13.54 18.83
N ILE A 50 8.63 13.56 18.06
CA ILE A 50 8.26 12.48 17.15
C ILE A 50 8.92 12.72 15.79
N ASN A 51 9.81 11.82 15.39
CA ASN A 51 10.45 11.84 14.08
C ASN A 51 9.66 11.05 13.04
N LEU A 52 9.02 9.95 13.45
CA LEU A 52 8.34 9.01 12.57
C LEU A 52 6.88 8.81 12.97
N SER A 53 5.95 9.04 12.05
CA SER A 53 4.55 8.64 12.21
C SER A 53 4.28 7.39 11.36
N VAL A 54 3.95 6.29 12.02
CA VAL A 54 3.55 5.02 11.37
C VAL A 54 2.05 5.02 11.20
N VAL A 55 1.56 4.94 9.96
CA VAL A 55 0.13 4.91 9.64
C VAL A 55 -0.27 3.55 9.11
N ILE A 56 -1.26 2.92 9.75
CA ILE A 56 -1.80 1.63 9.36
C ILE A 56 -3.30 1.76 9.05
N PRO A 57 -3.69 1.74 7.77
CA PRO A 57 -5.09 1.61 7.40
C PRO A 57 -5.54 0.15 7.57
N THR A 58 -6.66 -0.07 8.25
CA THR A 58 -7.21 -1.41 8.47
C THR A 58 -8.72 -1.43 8.39
N SER A 59 -9.31 -2.54 7.95
CA SER A 59 -10.75 -2.71 7.93
C SER A 59 -11.32 -3.13 9.29
N ASP A 60 -10.65 -4.06 9.98
CA ASP A 60 -11.15 -4.71 11.19
C ASP A 60 -10.16 -4.67 12.37
N ALA A 61 -8.91 -4.23 12.14
CA ALA A 61 -7.81 -4.24 13.10
C ALA A 61 -7.50 -5.64 13.66
N TYR A 62 -7.74 -6.66 12.84
CA TYR A 62 -7.47 -8.05 13.19
C TYR A 62 -6.73 -8.79 12.07
N ARG A 63 -7.24 -8.71 10.83
CA ARG A 63 -6.66 -9.34 9.63
C ARG A 63 -6.30 -10.82 9.83
N GLY A 64 -7.14 -11.56 10.57
CA GLY A 64 -6.87 -12.98 10.88
C GLY A 64 -5.65 -13.22 11.77
N GLY A 65 -5.29 -12.26 12.63
CA GLY A 65 -4.16 -12.33 13.56
C GLY A 65 -2.86 -11.71 13.04
N TYR A 66 -2.79 -11.34 11.76
CA TYR A 66 -1.60 -10.68 11.20
C TYR A 66 -1.34 -9.30 11.83
N PHE A 67 -2.40 -8.55 12.12
CA PHE A 67 -2.29 -7.23 12.69
C PHE A 67 -1.65 -7.25 14.09
N GLN A 68 -2.02 -8.21 14.96
CA GLN A 68 -1.41 -8.36 16.29
C GLN A 68 0.08 -8.72 16.19
N LYS A 69 0.45 -9.58 15.23
CA LYS A 69 1.85 -9.90 14.96
C LYS A 69 2.63 -8.65 14.52
N LEU A 70 2.05 -7.83 13.65
CA LEU A 70 2.65 -6.57 13.22
C LEU A 70 2.84 -5.60 14.39
N LEU A 71 1.85 -5.45 15.27
CA LEU A 71 1.97 -4.61 16.47
C LEU A 71 3.13 -5.06 17.36
N SER A 72 3.29 -6.37 17.59
CA SER A 72 4.41 -6.89 18.36
C SER A 72 5.75 -6.58 17.68
N GLN A 73 5.84 -6.66 16.36
CA GLN A 73 7.05 -6.35 15.60
C GLN A 73 7.36 -4.84 15.60
N ILE A 74 6.35 -3.98 15.60
CA ILE A 74 6.51 -2.52 15.76
C ILE A 74 7.05 -2.21 17.17
N GLY A 75 6.55 -2.87 18.20
CA GLY A 75 7.04 -2.72 19.57
C GLY A 75 8.48 -3.17 19.79
N CYS A 76 9.05 -3.94 18.85
CA CYS A 76 10.45 -4.40 18.86
C CYS A 76 11.37 -3.57 17.99
N GLN A 77 10.89 -2.49 17.34
CA GLN A 77 11.76 -1.63 16.54
C GLN A 77 12.72 -0.83 17.41
N ASP A 78 13.92 -0.62 16.91
CA ASP A 78 15.04 0.02 17.62
C ASP A 78 14.99 1.56 17.62
N LEU A 79 14.01 2.16 16.94
CA LEU A 79 13.82 3.60 16.86
C LEU A 79 12.98 4.10 18.06
N SER A 80 13.48 5.09 18.78
CA SER A 80 12.70 5.92 19.71
C SER A 80 12.08 7.13 18.97
N GLY A 81 11.09 7.79 19.59
CA GLY A 81 10.47 8.98 19.00
C GLY A 81 9.58 8.67 17.81
N PHE A 82 8.85 7.56 17.84
CA PHE A 82 7.81 7.28 16.85
C PHE A 82 6.41 7.27 17.48
N GLU A 83 5.43 7.54 16.65
CA GLU A 83 4.03 7.32 16.96
C GLU A 83 3.41 6.30 15.99
N LEU A 84 2.38 5.63 16.45
CA LEU A 84 1.57 4.72 15.66
C LEU A 84 0.13 5.25 15.57
N ILE A 85 -0.37 5.40 14.35
CA ILE A 85 -1.73 5.85 14.06
C ILE A 85 -2.43 4.76 13.25
N VAL A 86 -3.41 4.12 13.89
CA VAL A 86 -4.22 3.08 13.23
C VAL A 86 -5.56 3.68 12.85
N VAL A 87 -5.91 3.65 11.56
CA VAL A 87 -7.21 4.12 11.06
C VAL A 87 -8.04 2.93 10.62
N ARG A 88 -9.16 2.69 11.34
CA ARG A 88 -10.00 1.50 11.17
C ARG A 88 -11.34 1.83 10.54
N GLY A 89 -11.80 0.94 9.66
CA GLY A 89 -13.19 0.90 9.18
C GLY A 89 -13.50 1.88 8.06
N ASP A 90 -12.50 2.56 7.49
CA ASP A 90 -12.71 3.32 6.27
C ASP A 90 -12.80 2.38 5.05
N SER A 91 -13.73 2.65 4.15
CA SER A 91 -13.92 1.90 2.92
C SER A 91 -12.85 2.20 1.85
N ARG A 92 -12.05 3.26 2.04
CA ARG A 92 -11.02 3.75 1.11
C ARG A 92 -9.67 3.84 1.80
N GLN A 93 -8.73 3.01 1.36
CA GLN A 93 -7.39 2.99 1.91
C GLN A 93 -6.70 4.36 1.82
N GLY A 94 -6.79 5.05 0.67
CA GLY A 94 -6.18 6.37 0.50
C GLY A 94 -6.73 7.39 1.50
N ARG A 95 -8.04 7.38 1.77
CA ARG A 95 -8.63 8.27 2.79
C ARG A 95 -8.17 7.92 4.20
N ALA A 96 -8.07 6.64 4.52
CA ALA A 96 -7.53 6.22 5.82
C ALA A 96 -6.06 6.68 6.01
N ILE A 97 -5.25 6.63 4.95
CA ILE A 97 -3.87 7.17 4.96
C ILE A 97 -3.88 8.69 5.13
N ASN A 98 -4.75 9.42 4.41
CA ASN A 98 -4.87 10.88 4.56
C ASN A 98 -5.26 11.29 5.98
N ILE A 99 -6.20 10.58 6.60
CA ILE A 99 -6.59 10.80 8.01
C ILE A 99 -5.38 10.56 8.92
N GLY A 100 -4.66 9.46 8.74
CA GLY A 100 -3.44 9.19 9.47
C GLY A 100 -2.39 10.29 9.30
N ALA A 101 -2.19 10.76 8.07
CA ALA A 101 -1.26 11.84 7.77
C ALA A 101 -1.70 13.19 8.35
N ALA A 102 -3.02 13.46 8.45
CA ALA A 102 -3.54 14.67 9.11
C ALA A 102 -3.22 14.67 10.61
N LEU A 103 -3.29 13.52 11.25
CA LEU A 103 -2.98 13.31 12.67
C LEU A 103 -1.46 13.25 12.94
N ALA A 104 -0.66 12.95 11.92
CA ALA A 104 0.78 12.72 12.02
C ALA A 104 1.54 13.98 12.48
N GLN A 105 2.43 13.79 13.47
CA GLN A 105 3.34 14.80 14.01
C GLN A 105 4.79 14.58 13.57
N GLY A 106 5.12 13.37 13.09
CA GLY A 106 6.46 13.03 12.64
C GLY A 106 6.88 13.75 11.36
N ILE A 107 8.17 14.04 11.27
CA ILE A 107 8.81 14.59 10.06
C ILE A 107 8.62 13.61 8.89
N TYR A 108 8.65 12.32 9.20
CA TYR A 108 8.45 11.24 8.24
C TYR A 108 7.16 10.49 8.51
N LEU A 109 6.51 10.06 7.43
CA LEU A 109 5.31 9.25 7.41
C LEU A 109 5.65 7.87 6.83
N LEU A 110 5.52 6.82 7.64
CA LEU A 110 5.67 5.43 7.21
C LEU A 110 4.29 4.80 7.08
N THR A 111 3.94 4.29 5.92
CA THR A 111 2.75 3.47 5.75
C THR A 111 3.08 2.00 5.85
N LEU A 112 2.24 1.24 6.55
CA LEU A 112 2.27 -0.22 6.62
C LEU A 112 0.87 -0.75 6.35
N ASP A 113 0.74 -1.84 5.58
CA ASP A 113 -0.52 -2.56 5.49
C ASP A 113 -0.72 -3.46 6.74
N ASP A 114 -1.96 -3.70 7.12
CA ASP A 114 -2.33 -4.46 8.33
C ASP A 114 -1.99 -5.96 8.27
N ASP A 115 -1.49 -6.45 7.14
CA ASP A 115 -0.97 -7.79 6.91
C ASP A 115 0.53 -7.81 6.51
N THR A 116 1.23 -6.71 6.74
CA THR A 116 2.69 -6.64 6.63
C THR A 116 3.35 -7.36 7.81
N SER A 117 4.52 -7.94 7.58
CA SER A 117 5.41 -8.47 8.61
C SER A 117 6.80 -7.87 8.46
N LEU A 118 7.36 -7.39 9.58
CA LEU A 118 8.69 -6.79 9.68
C LEU A 118 9.62 -7.76 10.42
N PRO A 119 10.43 -8.56 9.71
CA PRO A 119 11.30 -9.55 10.36
C PRO A 119 12.49 -8.93 11.10
N ASP A 120 12.84 -7.67 10.74
CA ASP A 120 14.00 -6.94 11.25
C ASP A 120 13.57 -5.82 12.20
N SER A 121 14.21 -5.71 13.35
CA SER A 121 13.99 -4.63 14.31
C SER A 121 14.59 -3.28 13.92
N GLU A 122 15.49 -3.26 12.94
CA GLU A 122 16.16 -2.05 12.43
C GLU A 122 15.43 -1.42 11.22
N THR A 123 14.21 -1.87 10.89
CA THR A 123 13.48 -1.38 9.72
C THR A 123 13.23 0.13 9.82
N PHE A 124 12.79 0.61 10.98
CA PHE A 124 12.45 2.03 11.16
C PHE A 124 13.69 2.91 11.12
N SER A 125 14.73 2.55 11.87
CA SER A 125 15.98 3.32 11.92
C SER A 125 16.66 3.39 10.56
N LYS A 126 16.71 2.28 9.79
CA LYS A 126 17.26 2.25 8.43
C LYS A 126 16.50 3.17 7.47
N LEU A 127 15.16 3.14 7.51
CA LEU A 127 14.33 4.00 6.66
C LEU A 127 14.50 5.48 7.00
N VAL A 128 14.49 5.83 8.29
CA VAL A 128 14.69 7.21 8.74
C VAL A 128 16.07 7.71 8.35
N ALA A 129 17.13 6.94 8.60
CA ALA A 129 18.50 7.32 8.27
C ALA A 129 18.70 7.64 6.77
N ILE A 130 18.07 6.88 5.88
CA ILE A 130 18.10 7.17 4.43
C ILE A 130 17.40 8.48 4.09
N MET A 131 16.25 8.75 4.71
CA MET A 131 15.51 9.98 4.48
C MET A 131 16.26 11.21 5.01
N GLU A 132 16.97 11.07 6.14
CA GLU A 132 17.82 12.12 6.70
C GLU A 132 19.04 12.42 5.83
N ALA A 133 19.71 11.37 5.34
CA ALA A 133 20.92 11.49 4.55
C ALA A 133 20.68 12.02 3.12
N SER A 134 19.46 11.94 2.59
CA SER A 134 19.16 12.19 1.17
C SER A 134 17.91 13.05 0.98
N PRO A 135 18.05 14.38 1.04
CA PRO A 135 16.91 15.31 0.90
C PRO A 135 16.15 15.18 -0.43
N GLU A 136 16.80 14.72 -1.48
CA GLU A 136 16.20 14.50 -2.81
C GLU A 136 15.27 13.28 -2.86
N ILE A 137 15.34 12.39 -1.85
CA ILE A 137 14.44 11.24 -1.77
C ILE A 137 13.11 11.67 -1.14
N GLY A 138 12.03 11.55 -1.90
CA GLY A 138 10.67 11.81 -1.42
C GLY A 138 10.01 10.57 -0.85
N ILE A 139 10.28 9.40 -1.47
CA ILE A 139 9.76 8.10 -1.05
C ILE A 139 10.90 7.08 -0.99
N ALA A 140 10.97 6.33 0.11
CA ALA A 140 11.84 5.17 0.23
C ALA A 140 11.02 3.95 0.66
N GLY A 141 11.24 2.79 0.01
CA GLY A 141 10.51 1.54 0.29
C GLY A 141 11.43 0.40 0.69
N GLY A 142 10.86 -0.57 1.41
CA GLY A 142 11.50 -1.84 1.70
C GLY A 142 11.42 -2.83 0.53
N ASN A 143 12.04 -3.99 0.72
CA ASN A 143 12.06 -5.09 -0.24
C ASN A 143 11.08 -6.18 0.20
N ASN A 144 10.06 -6.46 -0.63
CA ASN A 144 9.11 -7.54 -0.36
C ASN A 144 9.72 -8.89 -0.72
N VAL A 145 10.05 -9.69 0.29
CA VAL A 145 10.73 -10.97 0.16
C VAL A 145 9.81 -12.10 0.56
N ILE A 146 9.96 -13.26 -0.08
CA ILE A 146 9.23 -14.48 0.28
C ILE A 146 9.80 -15.00 1.60
N PRO A 147 8.98 -15.14 2.68
CA PRO A 147 9.48 -15.69 3.93
C PRO A 147 9.86 -17.18 3.78
N SER A 148 10.83 -17.61 4.57
CA SER A 148 11.36 -18.99 4.52
C SER A 148 10.32 -20.05 4.88
N ASP A 149 9.35 -19.71 5.73
CA ASP A 149 8.24 -20.55 6.21
C ASP A 149 6.97 -20.46 5.36
N ALA A 150 7.00 -19.71 4.24
CA ALA A 150 5.85 -19.57 3.36
C ALA A 150 5.39 -20.93 2.82
N SER A 151 4.06 -21.15 2.79
CA SER A 151 3.47 -22.34 2.19
C SER A 151 3.83 -22.48 0.71
N THR A 152 3.76 -23.69 0.17
CA THR A 152 4.04 -23.93 -1.26
C THR A 152 3.17 -23.07 -2.17
N PHE A 153 1.88 -22.89 -1.82
CA PHE A 153 0.96 -22.03 -2.59
C PHE A 153 1.38 -20.57 -2.55
N VAL A 154 1.63 -20.01 -1.35
CA VAL A 154 2.06 -18.62 -1.17
C VAL A 154 3.38 -18.36 -1.90
N ARG A 155 4.37 -19.24 -1.73
CA ARG A 155 5.68 -19.15 -2.39
C ARG A 155 5.52 -19.12 -3.92
N ARG A 156 4.65 -19.98 -4.46
CA ARG A 156 4.35 -20.00 -5.87
C ARG A 156 3.64 -18.74 -6.34
N ALA A 157 2.63 -18.28 -5.61
CA ALA A 157 1.92 -17.05 -5.92
C ALA A 157 2.85 -15.82 -5.92
N MET A 158 3.75 -15.72 -4.94
CA MET A 158 4.72 -14.62 -4.87
C MET A 158 5.75 -14.63 -6.00
N ARG A 159 6.10 -15.80 -6.53
CA ARG A 159 7.02 -15.93 -7.67
C ARG A 159 6.36 -15.67 -9.01
N GLU A 160 5.14 -16.16 -9.19
CA GLU A 160 4.44 -16.08 -10.49
C GLU A 160 3.74 -14.73 -10.70
N ILE A 161 3.16 -14.14 -9.66
CA ILE A 161 2.44 -12.88 -9.77
C ILE A 161 3.44 -11.71 -9.75
N PRO A 162 3.49 -10.89 -10.80
CA PRO A 162 4.42 -9.77 -10.87
C PRO A 162 4.31 -8.83 -9.67
N ARG A 163 5.44 -8.33 -9.20
CA ARG A 163 5.53 -7.35 -8.11
C ARG A 163 5.05 -7.87 -6.74
N ARG A 164 4.93 -9.18 -6.56
CA ARG A 164 4.63 -9.78 -5.24
C ARG A 164 5.89 -10.11 -4.46
N SER A 165 7.02 -10.28 -5.13
CA SER A 165 8.33 -10.39 -4.51
C SER A 165 9.41 -10.07 -5.55
N TRP A 166 10.57 -9.66 -5.07
CA TRP A 166 11.76 -9.41 -5.89
C TRP A 166 13.04 -9.72 -5.12
N THR A 167 14.15 -9.77 -5.83
CA THR A 167 15.48 -9.86 -5.21
C THR A 167 15.77 -8.54 -4.50
N PRO A 168 16.14 -8.54 -3.22
CA PRO A 168 16.51 -7.33 -2.50
C PRO A 168 17.62 -6.55 -3.20
N VAL A 169 17.49 -5.24 -3.22
CA VAL A 169 18.52 -4.35 -3.77
C VAL A 169 19.74 -4.35 -2.87
N LYS A 170 20.92 -4.18 -3.48
CA LYS A 170 22.22 -4.13 -2.76
C LYS A 170 22.68 -2.72 -2.47
N GLU A 171 22.12 -1.74 -3.16
CA GLU A 171 22.37 -0.32 -3.03
C GLU A 171 21.07 0.46 -3.18
N ILE A 172 21.05 1.74 -2.81
CA ILE A 172 19.86 2.60 -2.98
C ILE A 172 19.53 2.63 -4.47
N THR A 173 18.35 2.13 -4.83
CA THR A 173 17.98 1.89 -6.24
C THR A 173 16.68 2.62 -6.57
N ASP A 174 16.70 3.48 -7.61
CA ASP A 174 15.47 4.09 -8.13
C ASP A 174 14.49 3.02 -8.61
N SER A 175 13.26 3.04 -8.09
CA SER A 175 12.32 1.96 -8.33
C SER A 175 10.87 2.34 -8.08
N ASP A 176 9.99 1.85 -8.94
CA ASP A 176 8.52 1.88 -8.76
C ASP A 176 7.99 0.72 -7.89
N LEU A 177 8.85 0.04 -7.16
CA LEU A 177 8.44 -1.04 -6.24
C LEU A 177 8.31 -0.59 -4.77
N ALA A 178 8.54 0.68 -4.45
CA ALA A 178 8.15 1.25 -3.16
C ALA A 178 6.61 1.27 -3.07
N GLU A 179 6.03 0.56 -2.12
CA GLU A 179 4.59 0.32 -1.97
C GLU A 179 4.15 0.49 -0.51
N HIS A 180 2.87 0.83 -0.28
CA HIS A 180 2.31 1.10 1.05
C HIS A 180 2.55 0.03 2.12
N PRO A 181 2.70 -1.26 1.80
CA PRO A 181 3.05 -2.25 2.82
C PRO A 181 4.34 -1.95 3.60
N CYS A 182 5.29 -1.18 3.02
CA CYS A 182 6.44 -0.65 3.75
C CYS A 182 7.07 0.51 2.96
N MET A 183 6.52 1.71 3.15
CA MET A 183 6.94 2.89 2.40
C MET A 183 6.99 4.13 3.31
N ILE A 184 8.18 4.72 3.45
CA ILE A 184 8.40 5.98 4.16
C ILE A 184 8.42 7.15 3.18
N MET A 185 7.90 8.29 3.62
CA MET A 185 7.87 9.53 2.87
C MET A 185 7.98 10.74 3.78
N ARG A 186 8.28 11.92 3.21
CA ARG A 186 8.29 13.18 3.96
C ARG A 186 6.86 13.65 4.19
N THR A 187 6.49 13.89 5.45
CA THR A 187 5.11 14.27 5.82
C THR A 187 4.69 15.59 5.19
N ALA A 188 5.58 16.58 5.16
CA ALA A 188 5.30 17.89 4.57
C ALA A 188 5.05 17.78 3.06
N GLU A 189 5.89 17.04 2.35
CA GLU A 189 5.80 16.82 0.91
C GLU A 189 4.55 16.01 0.55
N PHE A 190 4.22 14.96 1.34
CA PHE A 190 2.98 14.22 1.18
C PHE A 190 1.75 15.14 1.25
N LYS A 191 1.72 16.05 2.22
CA LYS A 191 0.64 17.04 2.35
C LYS A 191 0.66 18.06 1.21
N SER A 192 1.82 18.56 0.80
CA SER A 192 1.97 19.57 -0.24
C SER A 192 1.52 19.10 -1.63
N ILE A 193 1.76 17.83 -1.97
CA ILE A 193 1.29 17.24 -3.24
C ILE A 193 -0.21 16.94 -3.23
N GLY A 194 -0.88 17.07 -2.09
CA GLY A 194 -2.31 16.86 -1.93
C GLY A 194 -2.70 15.45 -1.46
N GLY A 195 -1.78 14.74 -0.85
CA GLY A 195 -2.01 13.43 -0.23
C GLY A 195 -2.43 12.34 -1.23
N GLU A 196 -3.07 11.31 -0.70
CA GLU A 196 -3.66 10.24 -1.51
C GLU A 196 -4.92 10.71 -2.25
N ASN A 197 -5.12 10.19 -3.44
CA ASN A 197 -6.32 10.44 -4.23
C ASN A 197 -7.46 9.53 -3.74
N GLU A 198 -8.40 10.09 -2.99
CA GLU A 198 -9.51 9.32 -2.40
C GLU A 198 -10.56 8.87 -3.42
N LEU A 199 -10.55 9.42 -4.62
CA LEU A 199 -11.51 9.06 -5.68
C LEU A 199 -11.18 7.73 -6.33
N ILE A 200 -9.90 7.34 -6.38
CA ILE A 200 -9.47 6.06 -6.96
C ILE A 200 -9.47 4.96 -5.90
N PRO A 201 -10.19 3.85 -6.15
CA PRO A 201 -10.24 2.74 -5.18
C PRO A 201 -9.02 1.82 -5.26
N ARG A 202 -8.14 2.02 -6.23
CA ARG A 202 -6.98 1.18 -6.53
C ARG A 202 -5.95 1.94 -7.37
N GLY A 203 -4.68 1.58 -7.19
CA GLY A 203 -3.56 2.22 -7.89
C GLY A 203 -3.08 3.47 -7.18
N LEU A 204 -3.20 3.48 -5.85
CA LEU A 204 -2.74 4.55 -4.97
C LEU A 204 -1.23 4.72 -5.08
N ASP A 205 -0.47 3.64 -4.90
CA ASP A 205 1.00 3.70 -4.98
C ASP A 205 1.52 4.30 -6.30
N PRO A 206 1.09 3.86 -7.50
CA PRO A 206 1.53 4.48 -8.74
C PRO A 206 1.17 5.96 -8.83
N TYR A 207 -0.03 6.34 -8.38
CA TYR A 207 -0.45 7.74 -8.34
C TYR A 207 0.46 8.56 -7.43
N LEU A 208 0.67 8.11 -6.21
CA LEU A 208 1.48 8.81 -5.21
C LEU A 208 2.94 8.96 -5.67
N ARG A 209 3.55 7.87 -6.14
CA ARG A 209 4.93 7.91 -6.66
C ARG A 209 5.06 8.90 -7.83
N GLN A 210 4.07 8.94 -8.73
CA GLN A 210 4.09 9.90 -9.83
C GLN A 210 3.98 11.34 -9.31
N ALA A 211 3.11 11.60 -8.33
CA ALA A 211 2.97 12.92 -7.75
C ALA A 211 4.28 13.42 -7.08
N PHE A 212 5.00 12.52 -6.39
CA PHE A 212 6.32 12.85 -5.84
C PHE A 212 7.37 13.10 -6.93
N ARG A 213 7.39 12.31 -8.02
CA ARG A 213 8.28 12.58 -9.17
C ARG A 213 7.98 13.89 -9.85
N ASP A 214 6.70 14.23 -10.03
CA ASP A 214 6.28 15.50 -10.61
C ASP A 214 6.69 16.70 -9.73
N ALA A 215 6.84 16.47 -8.43
CA ALA A 215 7.39 17.43 -7.47
C ALA A 215 8.94 17.44 -7.41
N GLY A 216 9.62 16.64 -8.24
CA GLY A 216 11.08 16.61 -8.36
C GLY A 216 11.80 15.64 -7.43
N PHE A 217 11.09 14.78 -6.72
CA PHE A 217 11.68 13.82 -5.78
C PHE A 217 11.99 12.47 -6.42
N ARG A 218 13.03 11.81 -5.88
CA ARG A 218 13.36 10.42 -6.20
C ARG A 218 12.51 9.46 -5.39
N ILE A 219 12.22 8.30 -6.01
CA ILE A 219 11.54 7.16 -5.41
C ILE A 219 12.51 5.98 -5.42
N VAL A 220 12.85 5.45 -4.25
CA VAL A 220 13.90 4.43 -4.12
C VAL A 220 13.47 3.21 -3.32
N LEU A 221 14.20 2.10 -3.51
CA LEU A 221 14.25 0.98 -2.56
C LEU A 221 15.55 1.04 -1.76
N VAL A 222 15.44 0.66 -0.49
CA VAL A 222 16.53 0.72 0.49
C VAL A 222 17.13 -0.67 0.69
N PRO A 223 18.48 -0.82 0.56
CA PRO A 223 19.14 -2.08 0.87
C PRO A 223 18.99 -2.43 2.36
N GLY A 224 18.88 -3.73 2.65
CA GLY A 224 18.78 -4.22 4.02
C GLY A 224 17.45 -3.95 4.73
N VAL A 225 16.49 -3.30 4.10
CA VAL A 225 15.12 -3.16 4.60
C VAL A 225 14.26 -4.24 3.95
N ILE A 226 13.82 -5.22 4.73
CA ILE A 226 13.03 -6.37 4.28
C ILE A 226 11.68 -6.36 4.97
N TYR A 227 10.63 -6.64 4.21
CA TYR A 227 9.31 -6.92 4.74
C TYR A 227 8.66 -8.10 4.01
N HIS A 228 7.60 -8.65 4.58
CA HIS A 228 6.78 -9.66 3.96
C HIS A 228 5.34 -9.16 3.86
N HIS A 229 4.81 -9.11 2.65
CA HIS A 229 3.41 -8.84 2.37
C HIS A 229 2.85 -9.97 1.50
N LEU A 230 2.15 -10.90 2.14
CA LEU A 230 1.76 -12.16 1.53
C LEU A 230 0.45 -12.03 0.72
N PRO A 231 0.34 -12.72 -0.41
CA PRO A 231 -0.96 -12.92 -1.04
C PRO A 231 -1.84 -13.82 -0.16
N PRO A 232 -3.15 -13.84 -0.38
CA PRO A 232 -4.02 -14.81 0.29
C PRO A 232 -3.51 -16.24 0.13
N ASP A 233 -3.64 -17.03 1.20
CA ASP A 233 -3.10 -18.37 1.38
C ASP A 233 -3.87 -19.49 0.65
N GLY A 234 -4.81 -19.16 -0.22
CA GLY A 234 -5.59 -20.15 -0.95
C GLY A 234 -6.34 -19.57 -2.14
N TRP A 235 -6.72 -20.47 -3.05
CA TRP A 235 -7.36 -20.13 -4.32
C TRP A 235 -8.60 -19.25 -4.15
N CYS A 236 -9.54 -19.63 -3.29
CA CYS A 236 -10.80 -18.88 -3.17
C CYS A 236 -10.59 -17.42 -2.78
N LYS A 237 -9.71 -17.15 -1.82
CA LYS A 237 -9.41 -15.78 -1.36
C LYS A 237 -8.64 -15.02 -2.44
N LEU A 238 -7.67 -15.66 -3.10
CA LEU A 238 -6.87 -15.06 -4.16
C LEU A 238 -7.74 -14.67 -5.36
N LEU A 239 -8.60 -15.56 -5.83
CA LEU A 239 -9.46 -15.31 -6.99
C LEU A 239 -10.52 -14.24 -6.70
N LYS A 240 -11.09 -14.22 -5.48
CA LYS A 240 -11.96 -13.11 -5.03
C LYS A 240 -11.21 -11.78 -5.04
N GLN A 241 -9.96 -11.76 -4.60
CA GLN A 241 -9.11 -10.56 -4.64
C GLN A 241 -8.91 -10.09 -6.09
N PHE A 242 -8.54 -10.99 -7.01
CA PHE A 242 -8.32 -10.61 -8.41
C PHE A 242 -9.60 -10.19 -9.13
N PHE A 243 -10.72 -10.82 -8.86
CA PHE A 243 -12.02 -10.37 -9.37
C PHE A 243 -12.35 -8.94 -8.90
N ARG A 244 -12.23 -8.68 -7.59
CA ARG A 244 -12.40 -7.32 -7.03
C ARG A 244 -11.45 -6.32 -7.67
N ASN A 245 -10.18 -6.70 -7.83
CA ASN A 245 -9.15 -5.89 -8.45
C ASN A 245 -9.50 -5.51 -9.90
N GLY A 246 -10.01 -6.48 -10.68
CA GLY A 246 -10.49 -6.23 -12.05
C GLY A 246 -11.65 -5.24 -12.10
N ARG A 247 -12.63 -5.39 -11.21
CA ARG A 247 -13.74 -4.44 -11.08
C ARG A 247 -13.27 -3.02 -10.76
N GLN A 248 -12.38 -2.90 -9.78
CA GLN A 248 -11.84 -1.60 -9.36
C GLN A 248 -11.00 -0.94 -10.44
N ALA A 249 -10.20 -1.74 -11.17
CA ALA A 249 -9.43 -1.24 -12.30
C ALA A 249 -10.34 -0.77 -13.45
N ALA A 250 -11.42 -1.50 -13.76
CA ALA A 250 -12.40 -1.08 -14.76
C ALA A 250 -13.11 0.23 -14.34
N TYR A 251 -13.46 0.35 -13.06
CA TYR A 251 -14.00 1.59 -12.48
C TYR A 251 -13.03 2.76 -12.67
N ALA A 252 -11.77 2.61 -12.27
CA ALA A 252 -10.77 3.65 -12.41
C ALA A 252 -10.54 4.03 -13.90
N ASN A 253 -10.47 3.04 -14.80
CA ASN A 253 -10.33 3.31 -16.23
C ASN A 253 -11.53 4.05 -16.84
N ARG A 254 -12.74 3.83 -16.32
CA ARG A 254 -13.95 4.49 -16.82
C ARG A 254 -14.08 5.92 -16.31
N TYR A 255 -13.90 6.12 -15.00
CA TYR A 255 -14.24 7.40 -14.37
C TYR A 255 -13.01 8.31 -14.15
N TYR A 256 -11.82 7.73 -14.07
CA TYR A 256 -10.57 8.42 -13.73
C TYR A 256 -9.39 7.96 -14.60
N PRO A 257 -9.54 7.89 -15.94
CA PRO A 257 -8.49 7.38 -16.83
C PRO A 257 -7.20 8.19 -16.75
N GLN A 258 -7.29 9.46 -16.35
CA GLN A 258 -6.14 10.36 -16.18
C GLN A 258 -5.19 9.93 -15.05
N TRP A 259 -5.65 9.14 -14.09
CA TRP A 259 -4.86 8.69 -12.94
C TRP A 259 -4.48 7.21 -13.00
N VAL A 260 -4.82 6.53 -14.09
CA VAL A 260 -4.42 5.13 -14.27
C VAL A 260 -3.01 5.08 -14.82
N ILE A 261 -2.07 4.65 -13.97
CA ILE A 261 -0.64 4.52 -14.27
C ILE A 261 -0.28 3.04 -14.23
N GLU A 262 0.41 2.53 -15.25
CA GLU A 262 1.01 1.19 -15.20
C GLU A 262 2.37 1.27 -14.55
N THR A 263 2.62 0.34 -13.63
CA THR A 263 3.89 0.25 -12.94
C THR A 263 4.70 -0.89 -13.52
N PRO A 264 5.99 -0.67 -13.86
CA PRO A 264 6.86 -1.74 -14.30
C PRO A 264 7.14 -2.73 -13.16
N SER A 265 7.46 -3.96 -13.52
CA SER A 265 7.86 -5.00 -12.56
C SER A 265 9.38 -5.09 -12.36
N LYS A 266 10.15 -4.19 -12.98
CA LYS A 266 11.62 -4.15 -12.91
C LYS A 266 12.09 -2.79 -12.36
N HIS A 267 13.20 -2.80 -11.65
CA HIS A 267 13.85 -1.59 -11.19
C HIS A 267 14.30 -0.69 -12.35
N GLY A 268 14.39 0.60 -12.08
CA GLY A 268 14.90 1.61 -13.01
C GLY A 268 14.02 1.91 -14.22
N ALA A 269 12.88 1.26 -14.36
CA ALA A 269 11.94 1.51 -15.44
C ALA A 269 10.69 2.21 -14.92
N PHE A 270 10.46 3.43 -15.38
CA PHE A 270 9.25 4.18 -15.08
C PHE A 270 8.37 4.23 -16.33
N VAL A 271 7.20 3.60 -16.26
CA VAL A 271 6.27 3.59 -17.39
C VAL A 271 5.20 4.62 -17.13
N LEU A 272 5.16 5.62 -17.99
CA LEU A 272 4.05 6.56 -18.09
C LEU A 272 2.82 5.84 -18.68
N ARG A 273 1.71 6.52 -18.78
CA ARG A 273 0.43 6.00 -19.21
C ARG A 273 0.50 5.14 -20.47
N ILE A 274 -0.13 3.97 -20.41
CA ILE A 274 -0.45 3.16 -21.60
C ILE A 274 -1.95 3.30 -21.88
N PRO A 275 -2.36 3.70 -23.09
CA PRO A 275 -3.77 3.79 -23.45
C PRO A 275 -4.52 2.47 -23.25
N LEU A 276 -5.78 2.56 -22.83
CA LEU A 276 -6.60 1.39 -22.51
C LEU A 276 -6.68 0.38 -23.67
N TRP A 277 -6.80 0.87 -24.92
CA TRP A 277 -6.86 0.01 -26.09
C TRP A 277 -5.58 -0.83 -26.28
N GLN A 278 -4.40 -0.27 -26.02
CA GLN A 278 -3.14 -1.02 -26.07
C GLN A 278 -3.07 -2.08 -24.97
N ARG A 279 -3.61 -1.78 -23.78
CA ARG A 279 -3.68 -2.72 -22.67
C ARG A 279 -4.61 -3.87 -22.98
N ILE A 280 -5.75 -3.60 -23.63
CA ILE A 280 -6.69 -4.62 -24.11
C ILE A 280 -6.03 -5.52 -25.15
N LEU A 281 -5.34 -4.95 -26.15
CA LEU A 281 -4.66 -5.73 -27.19
C LEU A 281 -3.51 -6.59 -26.64
N ARG A 282 -2.80 -6.11 -25.62
CA ARG A 282 -1.72 -6.87 -24.97
C ARG A 282 -2.22 -7.97 -24.02
N TYR A 283 -3.49 -7.93 -23.64
CA TYR A 283 -4.02 -8.87 -22.65
C TYR A 283 -3.98 -10.34 -23.12
N PRO A 284 -4.43 -10.71 -24.34
CA PRO A 284 -4.30 -12.08 -24.85
C PRO A 284 -2.85 -12.56 -24.93
N LEU A 285 -1.94 -11.69 -25.39
CA LEU A 285 -0.50 -12.02 -25.47
C LEU A 285 0.08 -12.29 -24.07
N ARG A 286 -0.35 -11.52 -23.07
CA ARG A 286 0.04 -11.75 -21.67
C ARG A 286 -0.45 -13.10 -21.16
N LEU A 287 -1.71 -13.47 -21.47
CA LEU A 287 -2.26 -14.78 -21.10
C LEU A 287 -1.48 -15.91 -21.76
N LEU A 288 -1.20 -15.80 -23.06
CA LEU A 288 -0.41 -16.78 -23.79
C LEU A 288 0.99 -16.94 -23.22
N HIS A 289 1.69 -15.83 -22.99
CA HIS A 289 3.01 -15.85 -22.35
C HIS A 289 2.99 -16.54 -20.98
N THR A 290 1.97 -16.24 -20.17
CA THR A 290 1.81 -16.82 -18.83
C THR A 290 1.52 -18.32 -18.91
N LEU A 291 0.75 -18.77 -19.92
CA LEU A 291 0.47 -20.18 -20.19
C LEU A 291 1.76 -20.93 -20.60
N VAL A 292 2.51 -20.39 -21.55
CA VAL A 292 3.78 -20.97 -22.02
C VAL A 292 4.81 -21.05 -20.89
N ALA A 293 4.87 -20.03 -20.05
CA ALA A 293 5.74 -20.00 -18.85
C ALA A 293 5.26 -20.94 -17.73
N ARG A 294 4.11 -21.60 -17.89
CA ARG A 294 3.49 -22.48 -16.87
C ARG A 294 3.26 -21.80 -15.51
N HIS A 295 3.01 -20.48 -15.52
CA HIS A 295 2.68 -19.69 -14.34
C HIS A 295 1.17 -19.81 -14.04
N TRP A 296 0.74 -20.97 -13.53
CA TRP A 296 -0.68 -21.31 -13.38
C TRP A 296 -1.42 -20.39 -12.39
N VAL A 297 -0.76 -20.03 -11.28
CA VAL A 297 -1.39 -19.14 -10.29
C VAL A 297 -1.64 -17.77 -10.91
N TRP A 298 -0.67 -17.25 -11.65
CA TRP A 298 -0.82 -15.98 -12.34
C TRP A 298 -1.83 -16.03 -13.47
N LEU A 299 -1.82 -17.10 -14.30
CA LEU A 299 -2.76 -17.28 -15.40
C LEU A 299 -4.22 -17.24 -14.92
N ILE A 300 -4.55 -18.08 -13.92
CA ILE A 300 -5.90 -18.16 -13.37
C ILE A 300 -6.29 -16.82 -12.72
N SER A 301 -5.38 -16.19 -12.01
CA SER A 301 -5.61 -14.86 -11.40
C SER A 301 -5.92 -13.79 -12.45
N GLN A 302 -5.21 -13.79 -13.59
CA GLN A 302 -5.49 -12.87 -14.70
C GLN A 302 -6.88 -13.11 -15.30
N ILE A 303 -7.29 -14.36 -15.49
CA ILE A 303 -8.63 -14.68 -15.98
C ILE A 303 -9.68 -14.08 -15.06
N PHE A 304 -9.58 -14.29 -13.75
CA PHE A 304 -10.52 -13.72 -12.78
C PHE A 304 -10.48 -12.18 -12.72
N TYR A 305 -9.33 -11.59 -12.92
CA TYR A 305 -9.21 -10.14 -13.08
C TYR A 305 -9.98 -9.65 -14.32
N GLY A 306 -9.84 -10.33 -15.46
CA GLY A 306 -10.58 -10.04 -16.69
C GLY A 306 -12.09 -10.20 -16.51
N VAL A 307 -12.54 -11.29 -15.87
CA VAL A 307 -13.96 -11.53 -15.54
C VAL A 307 -14.50 -10.40 -14.62
N GLY A 308 -13.76 -10.00 -13.61
CA GLY A 308 -14.15 -8.88 -12.74
C GLY A 308 -14.28 -7.56 -13.49
N SER A 309 -13.36 -7.29 -14.43
CA SER A 309 -13.41 -6.11 -15.29
C SER A 309 -14.63 -6.15 -16.22
N LEU A 310 -14.86 -7.27 -16.88
CA LEU A 310 -16.02 -7.47 -17.75
C LEU A 310 -17.36 -7.33 -16.97
N PHE A 311 -17.44 -7.94 -15.81
CA PHE A 311 -18.60 -7.81 -14.93
C PHE A 311 -18.92 -6.34 -14.61
N PHE A 312 -17.90 -5.52 -14.32
CA PHE A 312 -18.09 -4.09 -14.10
C PHE A 312 -18.72 -3.42 -15.33
N TRP A 313 -18.19 -3.66 -16.52
CA TRP A 313 -18.71 -3.04 -17.75
C TRP A 313 -20.14 -3.45 -18.01
N ILE A 314 -20.49 -4.73 -17.93
CA ILE A 314 -21.85 -5.23 -18.16
C ILE A 314 -22.86 -4.61 -17.15
N THR A 315 -22.50 -4.57 -15.87
CA THR A 315 -23.42 -4.05 -14.85
C THR A 315 -23.61 -2.54 -14.91
N ASN A 316 -22.61 -1.80 -15.44
CA ASN A 316 -22.71 -0.34 -15.55
C ASN A 316 -23.25 0.16 -16.90
N ILE A 317 -23.20 -0.64 -17.96
CA ILE A 317 -23.94 -0.34 -19.22
C ILE A 317 -25.44 -0.26 -18.91
N ARG A 318 -25.98 -1.22 -18.17
CA ARG A 318 -27.41 -1.23 -17.80
C ARG A 318 -27.84 -0.01 -16.97
N ARG A 319 -26.98 0.53 -16.11
CA ARG A 319 -27.30 1.71 -15.29
C ARG A 319 -27.31 3.02 -16.09
N SER A 320 -26.51 3.15 -17.14
CA SER A 320 -26.52 4.33 -18.00
C SER A 320 -27.80 4.44 -18.85
N HIS A 321 -28.47 3.33 -19.15
CA HIS A 321 -29.76 3.34 -19.87
C HIS A 321 -30.97 3.65 -18.97
N ILE A 322 -30.87 3.39 -17.66
CA ILE A 322 -31.97 3.65 -16.70
C ILE A 322 -32.00 5.15 -16.31
N ASN A 323 -30.89 5.87 -16.38
CA ASN A 323 -30.81 7.28 -16.02
C ASN A 323 -30.98 8.25 -17.22
N GLN A 324 -31.32 7.75 -18.40
CA GLN A 324 -31.61 8.53 -19.60
C GLN A 324 -33.06 8.37 -20.09
N GLY A 325 -33.92 7.71 -19.29
CA GLY A 325 -35.34 7.56 -19.55
C GLY A 325 -36.21 8.39 -18.62
#